data_01889c79f4a7d8f416cac98b687a19dd
#
_entry.id   01889c79f4a7d8f416cac98b687a19dd
#
_cell.length_a   1.000
_cell.length_b   1.000
_cell.length_c   1.000
_cell.angle_alpha   90.00
_cell.angle_beta   90.00
_cell.angle_gamma   90.00
#
_symmetry.space_group_name_H-M   'P 1'
#
loop_
_entity.id
_entity.type
_entity.pdbx_description
1 polymer ?
#
loop_
_entity_poly.entity_id
_entity_poly.type
_entity_poly.pdbx_seq_one_letter_code
_entity_poly.pdbx_strand_id
1 'polypeptide(L)'
;MKLAVLGATGWIGGTIMQQAISRGHEVVAVVRDASKVTQDVAVRTLDLTTMTSDAIASAFADVDVVIASIGGRAAQNHQVVAQTAQQLLQHLPQAGTPRLLWVGGAGSLEVAPGVTLVSTPEFPEDYKAEAIAQGEALAVFRDTDSAIEWTYVSPAAIIFPGESEGPYRLGGDSFFTDAQGQSRVSVVDYAKAMLDEAENAKHVNQRISVAY
;
A
#
# COMPACT_ATOMS: atom_id res chain seq x y z
N MET A 1 -12.67 -12.87 5.33
CA MET A 1 -11.28 -12.77 5.81
C MET A 1 -11.21 -11.69 6.87
N LYS A 2 -10.22 -11.76 7.73
CA LYS A 2 -9.90 -10.72 8.71
C LYS A 2 -8.72 -9.89 8.19
N LEU A 3 -8.97 -8.63 7.88
CA LEU A 3 -8.01 -7.71 7.27
C LEU A 3 -7.54 -6.67 8.28
N ALA A 4 -6.24 -6.47 8.43
CA ALA A 4 -5.70 -5.31 9.14
C ALA A 4 -5.31 -4.23 8.14
N VAL A 5 -5.82 -3.01 8.32
CA VAL A 5 -5.46 -1.86 7.49
C VAL A 5 -4.60 -0.91 8.31
N LEU A 6 -3.30 -0.90 8.03
CA LEU A 6 -2.36 0.06 8.59
C LEU A 6 -2.46 1.39 7.84
N GLY A 7 -2.66 2.48 8.56
CA GLY A 7 -2.95 3.78 7.96
C GLY A 7 -4.42 3.98 7.58
N ALA A 8 -5.33 3.27 8.25
CA ALA A 8 -6.77 3.28 7.98
C ALA A 8 -7.45 4.66 8.08
N THR A 9 -6.83 5.64 8.73
CA THR A 9 -7.32 7.04 8.81
C THR A 9 -6.82 7.94 7.68
N GLY A 10 -5.95 7.42 6.80
CA GLY A 10 -5.49 8.12 5.60
C GLY A 10 -6.53 8.03 4.48
N TRP A 11 -6.35 8.86 3.43
CA TRP A 11 -7.27 8.88 2.29
C TRP A 11 -7.39 7.52 1.59
N ILE A 12 -6.28 6.93 1.13
CA ILE A 12 -6.28 5.63 0.45
C ILE A 12 -6.65 4.52 1.43
N GLY A 13 -5.99 4.45 2.61
CA GLY A 13 -6.27 3.42 3.61
C GLY A 13 -7.70 3.43 4.11
N GLY A 14 -8.29 4.62 4.30
CA GLY A 14 -9.70 4.77 4.67
C GLY A 14 -10.65 4.27 3.59
N THR A 15 -10.35 4.52 2.31
CA THR A 15 -11.13 4.00 1.19
C THR A 15 -11.04 2.47 1.11
N ILE A 16 -9.84 1.90 1.29
CA ILE A 16 -9.65 0.44 1.34
C ILE A 16 -10.44 -0.17 2.50
N MET A 17 -10.32 0.41 3.70
CA MET A 17 -11.06 -0.03 4.89
C MET A 17 -12.58 -0.03 4.64
N GLN A 18 -13.12 1.06 4.09
CA GLN A 18 -14.56 1.19 3.85
C GLN A 18 -15.05 0.17 2.82
N GLN A 19 -14.31 -0.08 1.75
CA GLN A 19 -14.66 -1.11 0.79
C GLN A 19 -14.53 -2.52 1.36
N ALA A 20 -13.53 -2.79 2.20
CA ALA A 20 -13.38 -4.07 2.88
C ALA A 20 -14.60 -4.38 3.77
N ILE A 21 -15.07 -3.40 4.53
CA ILE A 21 -16.31 -3.50 5.33
C ILE A 21 -17.51 -3.80 4.42
N SER A 22 -17.66 -3.06 3.31
CA SER A 22 -18.78 -3.24 2.38
C SER A 22 -18.78 -4.60 1.68
N ARG A 23 -17.62 -5.25 1.55
CA ARG A 23 -17.48 -6.64 1.05
C ARG A 23 -17.71 -7.70 2.12
N GLY A 24 -18.01 -7.30 3.37
CA GLY A 24 -18.26 -8.23 4.47
C GLY A 24 -17.00 -8.83 5.12
N HIS A 25 -15.85 -8.20 4.96
CA HIS A 25 -14.65 -8.59 5.70
C HIS A 25 -14.69 -8.11 7.14
N GLU A 26 -14.11 -8.87 8.05
CA GLU A 26 -13.77 -8.40 9.40
C GLU A 26 -12.54 -7.46 9.26
N VAL A 27 -12.65 -6.23 9.73
CA VAL A 27 -11.59 -5.24 9.58
C VAL A 27 -11.05 -4.79 10.92
N VAL A 28 -9.74 -4.73 11.01
CA VAL A 28 -8.98 -4.13 12.12
C VAL A 28 -8.28 -2.87 11.60
N ALA A 29 -8.67 -1.71 12.09
CA ALA A 29 -7.97 -0.47 11.81
C ALA A 29 -6.70 -0.38 12.67
N VAL A 30 -5.52 -0.36 12.04
CA VAL A 30 -4.24 -0.16 12.74
C VAL A 30 -3.79 1.28 12.50
N VAL A 31 -3.79 2.07 13.57
CA VAL A 31 -3.60 3.53 13.50
C VAL A 31 -2.72 4.03 14.62
N ARG A 32 -2.17 5.22 14.48
CA ARG A 32 -1.44 5.88 15.57
C ARG A 32 -2.38 6.47 16.63
N ASP A 33 -3.53 6.98 16.20
CA ASP A 33 -4.52 7.68 17.05
C ASP A 33 -5.91 7.06 16.82
N ALA A 34 -6.36 6.26 17.79
CA ALA A 34 -7.64 5.55 17.75
C ALA A 34 -8.85 6.49 17.67
N SER A 35 -8.74 7.71 18.21
CA SER A 35 -9.84 8.69 18.22
C SER A 35 -10.27 9.17 16.82
N LYS A 36 -9.42 8.94 15.81
CA LYS A 36 -9.68 9.30 14.41
C LYS A 36 -10.44 8.25 13.61
N VAL A 37 -10.64 7.06 14.19
CA VAL A 37 -11.43 6.01 13.54
C VAL A 37 -12.90 6.24 13.87
N THR A 38 -13.70 6.45 12.84
CA THR A 38 -15.14 6.75 12.96
C THR A 38 -16.03 5.58 12.59
N GLN A 39 -15.48 4.55 11.97
CA GLN A 39 -16.17 3.31 11.61
C GLN A 39 -16.25 2.37 12.80
N ASP A 40 -17.32 1.57 12.84
CA ASP A 40 -17.51 0.53 13.86
C ASP A 40 -16.69 -0.73 13.50
N VAL A 41 -15.40 -0.68 13.81
CA VAL A 41 -14.43 -1.75 13.56
C VAL A 41 -13.49 -1.90 14.75
N ALA A 42 -12.83 -3.04 14.84
CA ALA A 42 -11.76 -3.22 15.82
C ALA A 42 -10.62 -2.23 15.55
N VAL A 43 -10.09 -1.61 16.60
CA VAL A 43 -8.99 -0.63 16.49
C VAL A 43 -7.81 -1.11 17.29
N ARG A 44 -6.62 -1.08 16.70
CA ARG A 44 -5.34 -1.32 17.37
C ARG A 44 -4.41 -0.14 17.12
N THR A 45 -3.59 0.20 18.10
CA THR A 45 -2.65 1.32 17.98
C THR A 45 -1.25 0.82 17.70
N LEU A 46 -0.58 1.48 16.74
CA LEU A 46 0.83 1.24 16.42
C LEU A 46 1.49 2.56 16.02
N ASP A 47 2.56 2.92 16.72
CA ASP A 47 3.42 4.05 16.34
C ASP A 47 4.59 3.50 15.52
N LEU A 48 4.66 3.91 14.23
CA LEU A 48 5.68 3.45 13.30
C LEU A 48 7.09 3.96 13.63
N THR A 49 7.20 5.01 14.46
CA THR A 49 8.49 5.57 14.86
C THR A 49 9.13 4.85 16.04
N THR A 50 8.34 4.11 16.80
CA THR A 50 8.79 3.41 18.02
C THR A 50 8.36 1.94 18.05
N MET A 51 7.91 1.38 16.93
CA MET A 51 7.42 0.00 16.87
C MET A 51 8.52 -1.01 17.20
N THR A 52 8.15 -1.99 18.00
CA THR A 52 8.96 -3.16 18.35
C THR A 52 8.35 -4.42 17.74
N SER A 53 9.10 -5.53 17.74
CA SER A 53 8.57 -6.84 17.32
C SER A 53 7.28 -7.22 18.06
N ASP A 54 7.23 -6.99 19.37
CA ASP A 54 6.07 -7.32 20.20
C ASP A 54 4.87 -6.42 19.87
N ALA A 55 5.12 -5.13 19.60
CA ALA A 55 4.08 -4.20 19.17
C ALA A 55 3.49 -4.60 17.81
N ILE A 56 4.33 -5.02 16.87
CA ILE A 56 3.90 -5.55 15.56
C ILE A 56 3.10 -6.84 15.74
N ALA A 57 3.62 -7.80 16.53
CA ALA A 57 2.94 -9.05 16.80
C ALA A 57 1.54 -8.81 17.43
N SER A 58 1.44 -7.87 18.38
CA SER A 58 0.16 -7.52 18.99
C SER A 58 -0.79 -6.79 18.03
N ALA A 59 -0.26 -5.85 17.22
CA ALA A 59 -1.07 -5.06 16.29
C ALA A 59 -1.67 -5.91 15.16
N PHE A 60 -0.98 -6.98 14.75
CA PHE A 60 -1.39 -7.82 13.62
C PHE A 60 -1.74 -9.26 14.00
N ALA A 61 -1.94 -9.55 15.29
CA ALA A 61 -2.38 -10.88 15.73
C ALA A 61 -3.72 -11.26 15.10
N ASP A 62 -3.87 -12.54 14.74
CA ASP A 62 -5.12 -13.14 14.25
C ASP A 62 -5.71 -12.47 13.00
N VAL A 63 -4.87 -11.94 12.09
CA VAL A 63 -5.33 -11.41 10.81
C VAL A 63 -4.82 -12.27 9.65
N ASP A 64 -5.65 -12.39 8.61
CA ASP A 64 -5.30 -13.14 7.41
C ASP A 64 -4.38 -12.34 6.49
N VAL A 65 -4.63 -11.03 6.38
CA VAL A 65 -3.90 -10.13 5.48
C VAL A 65 -3.70 -8.77 6.16
N VAL A 66 -2.48 -8.24 6.04
CA VAL A 66 -2.17 -6.84 6.34
C VAL A 66 -2.15 -6.03 5.06
N ILE A 67 -2.87 -4.91 5.03
CA ILE A 67 -2.78 -3.91 3.97
C ILE A 67 -2.15 -2.65 4.56
N ALA A 68 -0.93 -2.33 4.13
CA ALA A 68 -0.19 -1.16 4.61
C ALA A 68 -0.34 0.02 3.65
N SER A 69 -1.01 1.08 4.11
CA SER A 69 -1.22 2.34 3.39
C SER A 69 -0.58 3.48 4.17
N ILE A 70 0.73 3.59 4.05
CA ILE A 70 1.52 4.60 4.76
C ILE A 70 2.31 5.47 3.80
N GLY A 71 2.62 6.68 4.25
CA GLY A 71 3.47 7.63 3.56
C GLY A 71 4.19 8.55 4.54
N GLY A 72 5.31 9.12 4.10
CA GLY A 72 6.14 10.01 4.90
C GLY A 72 5.71 11.47 4.84
N ARG A 73 4.92 11.84 3.83
CA ARG A 73 4.63 13.24 3.50
C ARG A 73 3.91 14.01 4.62
N ALA A 74 2.87 13.43 5.21
CA ALA A 74 2.09 14.09 6.25
C ALA A 74 2.89 14.37 7.54
N ALA A 75 3.90 13.56 7.82
CA ALA A 75 4.79 13.71 8.97
C ALA A 75 6.14 14.33 8.61
N GLN A 76 6.37 14.65 7.33
CA GLN A 76 7.67 15.07 6.78
C GLN A 76 8.82 14.12 7.19
N ASN A 77 8.50 12.85 7.28
CA ASN A 77 9.42 11.77 7.63
C ASN A 77 9.32 10.65 6.59
N HIS A 78 10.04 10.80 5.50
CA HIS A 78 10.03 9.83 4.40
C HIS A 78 10.77 8.53 4.74
N GLN A 79 11.71 8.56 5.69
CA GLN A 79 12.44 7.36 6.11
C GLN A 79 11.55 6.31 6.76
N VAL A 80 10.43 6.72 7.37
CA VAL A 80 9.48 5.81 7.99
C VAL A 80 8.92 4.78 7.00
N VAL A 81 8.86 5.10 5.70
CA VAL A 81 8.27 4.25 4.67
C VAL A 81 9.09 2.97 4.50
N ALA A 82 10.36 3.09 4.14
CA ALA A 82 11.25 1.94 3.96
C ALA A 82 11.51 1.19 5.29
N GLN A 83 11.65 1.92 6.40
CA GLN A 83 11.80 1.32 7.73
C GLN A 83 10.60 0.47 8.10
N THR A 84 9.37 0.95 7.84
CA THR A 84 8.16 0.16 8.12
C THR A 84 8.08 -1.07 7.23
N ALA A 85 8.42 -0.96 5.94
CA ALA A 85 8.46 -2.11 5.05
C ALA A 85 9.40 -3.20 5.60
N GLN A 86 10.61 -2.81 6.03
CA GLN A 86 11.61 -3.72 6.60
C GLN A 86 11.10 -4.40 7.88
N GLN A 87 10.53 -3.61 8.81
CA GLN A 87 10.02 -4.14 10.08
C GLN A 87 8.84 -5.09 9.87
N LEU A 88 7.91 -4.77 8.97
CA LEU A 88 6.79 -5.65 8.67
C LEU A 88 7.25 -6.96 8.03
N LEU A 89 8.13 -6.92 7.03
CA LEU A 89 8.69 -8.12 6.40
C LEU A 89 9.43 -9.03 7.39
N GLN A 90 10.10 -8.44 8.37
CA GLN A 90 10.85 -9.17 9.38
C GLN A 90 9.97 -9.77 10.47
N HIS A 91 8.92 -9.08 10.91
CA HIS A 91 8.21 -9.42 12.14
C HIS A 91 6.78 -9.95 11.94
N LEU A 92 6.11 -9.69 10.81
CA LEU A 92 4.78 -10.25 10.53
C LEU A 92 4.76 -11.80 10.49
N PRO A 93 5.80 -12.50 10.00
CA PRO A 93 5.82 -13.96 10.09
C PRO A 93 5.71 -14.47 11.52
N GLN A 94 6.30 -13.76 12.48
CA GLN A 94 6.24 -14.11 13.91
C GLN A 94 4.86 -13.83 14.53
N ALA A 95 4.09 -12.90 13.96
CA ALA A 95 2.71 -12.64 14.32
C ALA A 95 1.72 -13.69 13.79
N GLY A 96 2.19 -14.62 12.96
CA GLY A 96 1.35 -15.60 12.28
C GLY A 96 0.57 -15.04 11.09
N THR A 97 0.87 -13.83 10.64
CA THR A 97 0.24 -13.22 9.48
C THR A 97 0.91 -13.71 8.19
N PRO A 98 0.19 -14.36 7.28
CA PRO A 98 0.81 -14.96 6.09
C PRO A 98 1.01 -13.97 4.92
N ARG A 99 0.29 -12.84 4.91
CA ARG A 99 0.15 -12.00 3.71
C ARG A 99 0.27 -10.50 4.00
N LEU A 100 1.05 -9.79 3.18
CA LEU A 100 1.22 -8.33 3.23
C LEU A 100 0.98 -7.70 1.86
N LEU A 101 0.02 -6.79 1.76
CA LEU A 101 -0.15 -5.90 0.62
C LEU A 101 0.33 -4.51 0.97
N TRP A 102 1.09 -3.89 0.08
CA TRP A 102 1.66 -2.57 0.27
C TRP A 102 1.10 -1.58 -0.74
N VAL A 103 0.53 -0.48 -0.25
CA VAL A 103 0.17 0.66 -1.09
C VAL A 103 1.45 1.39 -1.49
N GLY A 104 1.86 1.18 -2.72
CA GLY A 104 3.09 1.71 -3.27
C GLY A 104 2.95 3.07 -3.93
N GLY A 105 3.97 3.44 -4.70
CA GLY A 105 4.00 4.64 -5.51
C GLY A 105 4.23 4.36 -7.00
N ALA A 106 3.85 5.30 -7.85
CA ALA A 106 4.08 5.23 -9.30
C ALA A 106 5.52 5.61 -9.70
N GLY A 107 6.24 6.33 -8.83
CA GLY A 107 7.53 6.92 -9.18
C GLY A 107 8.61 5.92 -9.62
N SER A 108 8.54 4.68 -9.13
CA SER A 108 9.48 3.61 -9.50
C SER A 108 9.04 2.79 -10.72
N LEU A 109 7.92 3.13 -11.38
CA LEU A 109 7.52 2.51 -12.64
C LEU A 109 8.47 2.94 -13.76
N GLU A 110 8.83 2.01 -14.65
CA GLU A 110 9.76 2.26 -15.75
C GLU A 110 9.04 2.84 -16.97
N VAL A 111 9.44 4.02 -17.39
CA VAL A 111 8.98 4.68 -18.63
C VAL A 111 9.80 4.22 -19.83
N ALA A 112 11.01 3.72 -19.59
CA ALA A 112 11.91 3.05 -20.54
C ALA A 112 12.81 2.10 -19.74
N PRO A 113 13.49 1.14 -20.36
CA PRO A 113 14.38 0.23 -19.64
C PRO A 113 15.40 0.97 -18.76
N GLY A 114 15.31 0.76 -17.44
CA GLY A 114 16.18 1.39 -16.44
C GLY A 114 15.89 2.87 -16.15
N VAL A 115 14.85 3.47 -16.75
CA VAL A 115 14.45 4.86 -16.52
C VAL A 115 13.12 4.90 -15.77
N THR A 116 13.16 5.32 -14.52
CA THR A 116 11.95 5.40 -13.67
C THR A 116 11.20 6.71 -13.90
N LEU A 117 9.90 6.69 -13.67
CA LEU A 117 9.04 7.87 -13.79
C LEU A 117 9.55 9.05 -12.93
N VAL A 118 10.01 8.77 -11.69
CA VAL A 118 10.53 9.81 -10.78
C VAL A 118 11.82 10.47 -11.28
N SER A 119 12.56 9.82 -12.18
CA SER A 119 13.79 10.36 -12.77
C SER A 119 13.56 11.24 -13.99
N THR A 120 12.32 11.34 -14.48
CA THR A 120 12.00 12.19 -15.63
C THR A 120 11.95 13.66 -15.23
N PRO A 121 12.33 14.59 -16.15
CA PRO A 121 12.29 16.03 -15.88
C PRO A 121 10.89 16.56 -15.56
N GLU A 122 9.86 15.91 -16.06
CA GLU A 122 8.44 16.30 -15.89
C GLU A 122 7.85 15.84 -14.57
N PHE A 123 8.57 15.03 -13.77
CA PHE A 123 8.05 14.55 -12.49
C PHE A 123 7.87 15.73 -11.51
N PRO A 124 6.66 15.90 -10.91
CA PRO A 124 6.40 17.04 -10.05
C PRO A 124 7.27 17.01 -8.78
N GLU A 125 8.00 18.07 -8.50
CA GLU A 125 8.95 18.18 -7.40
C GLU A 125 8.27 17.94 -6.03
N ASP A 126 7.03 18.42 -5.86
CA ASP A 126 6.27 18.28 -4.60
C ASP A 126 5.99 16.81 -4.20
N TYR A 127 6.06 15.87 -5.15
CA TYR A 127 5.83 14.46 -4.91
C TYR A 127 7.11 13.62 -4.91
N LYS A 128 8.24 14.21 -5.28
CA LYS A 128 9.48 13.49 -5.56
C LYS A 128 10.03 12.76 -4.33
N ALA A 129 10.06 13.44 -3.18
CA ALA A 129 10.54 12.83 -1.94
C ALA A 129 9.70 11.61 -1.51
N GLU A 130 8.37 11.69 -1.63
CA GLU A 130 7.48 10.56 -1.36
C GLU A 130 7.67 9.43 -2.38
N ALA A 131 7.79 9.77 -3.67
CA ALA A 131 8.00 8.80 -4.73
C ALA A 131 9.31 8.03 -4.58
N ILE A 132 10.38 8.72 -4.15
CA ILE A 132 11.69 8.10 -3.85
C ILE A 132 11.53 7.16 -2.65
N ALA A 133 10.91 7.60 -1.56
CA ALA A 133 10.73 6.78 -0.36
C ALA A 133 9.90 5.51 -0.64
N GLN A 134 8.88 5.60 -1.49
CA GLN A 134 8.13 4.42 -1.93
C GLN A 134 8.98 3.50 -2.82
N GLY A 135 9.86 4.06 -3.65
CA GLY A 135 10.83 3.28 -4.43
C GLY A 135 11.85 2.54 -3.54
N GLU A 136 12.33 3.19 -2.48
CA GLU A 136 13.20 2.57 -1.47
C GLU A 136 12.48 1.42 -0.74
N ALA A 137 11.20 1.60 -0.39
CA ALA A 137 10.42 0.52 0.18
C ALA A 137 10.28 -0.66 -0.79
N LEU A 138 10.06 -0.42 -2.10
CA LEU A 138 10.03 -1.49 -3.09
C LEU A 138 11.37 -2.25 -3.15
N ALA A 139 12.50 -1.56 -3.07
CA ALA A 139 13.82 -2.20 -3.00
C ALA A 139 13.92 -3.11 -1.76
N VAL A 140 13.46 -2.64 -0.60
CA VAL A 140 13.40 -3.46 0.63
C VAL A 140 12.57 -4.73 0.41
N PHE A 141 11.40 -4.64 -0.26
CA PHE A 141 10.59 -5.82 -0.58
C PHE A 141 11.32 -6.82 -1.48
N ARG A 142 12.11 -6.34 -2.44
CA ARG A 142 12.84 -7.19 -3.39
C ARG A 142 14.08 -7.84 -2.80
N ASP A 143 14.75 -7.12 -1.89
CA ASP A 143 16.04 -7.52 -1.33
C ASP A 143 15.89 -8.32 -0.02
N THR A 144 14.70 -8.32 0.59
CA THR A 144 14.48 -9.01 1.86
C THR A 144 13.98 -10.44 1.62
N ASP A 145 14.75 -11.42 2.10
CA ASP A 145 14.27 -12.81 2.23
C ASP A 145 13.32 -12.90 3.43
N SER A 146 12.03 -12.99 3.16
CA SER A 146 10.97 -13.06 4.18
C SER A 146 10.03 -14.22 3.89
N ALA A 147 9.57 -14.87 4.96
CA ALA A 147 8.57 -15.94 4.87
C ALA A 147 7.14 -15.40 4.59
N ILE A 148 6.94 -14.07 4.62
CA ILE A 148 5.64 -13.49 4.33
C ILE A 148 5.43 -13.37 2.82
N GLU A 149 4.27 -13.77 2.36
CA GLU A 149 3.84 -13.51 0.98
C GLU A 149 3.48 -12.03 0.82
N TRP A 150 4.11 -11.32 -0.11
CA TRP A 150 3.85 -9.91 -0.30
C TRP A 150 3.39 -9.55 -1.71
N THR A 151 2.63 -8.48 -1.84
CA THR A 151 2.38 -7.80 -3.11
C THR A 151 2.54 -6.30 -2.92
N TYR A 152 3.41 -5.69 -3.73
CA TYR A 152 3.56 -4.25 -3.78
C TYR A 152 2.69 -3.69 -4.92
N VAL A 153 1.73 -2.81 -4.60
CA VAL A 153 0.75 -2.32 -5.57
C VAL A 153 1.01 -0.85 -5.88
N SER A 154 1.59 -0.57 -7.04
CA SER A 154 1.79 0.79 -7.53
C SER A 154 0.47 1.34 -8.10
N PRO A 155 0.02 2.54 -7.69
CA PRO A 155 -1.06 3.23 -8.39
C PRO A 155 -0.59 3.74 -9.76
N ALA A 156 -1.52 4.25 -10.54
CA ALA A 156 -1.24 5.11 -11.69
C ALA A 156 -0.48 6.37 -11.27
N ALA A 157 0.12 7.09 -12.25
CA ALA A 157 0.77 8.37 -11.99
C ALA A 157 -0.18 9.38 -11.32
N ILE A 158 -1.46 9.32 -11.67
CA ILE A 158 -2.51 10.14 -11.06
C ILE A 158 -3.52 9.22 -10.39
N ILE A 159 -3.52 9.20 -9.06
CA ILE A 159 -4.62 8.66 -8.26
C ILE A 159 -5.50 9.83 -7.83
N PHE A 160 -6.82 9.74 -8.06
CA PHE A 160 -7.72 10.86 -7.84
C PHE A 160 -8.95 10.46 -7.02
N PRO A 161 -9.58 11.39 -6.28
CA PRO A 161 -10.86 11.16 -5.61
C PRO A 161 -11.99 11.04 -6.63
N GLY A 162 -12.94 10.15 -6.42
CA GLY A 162 -14.11 10.00 -7.28
C GLY A 162 -14.61 8.56 -7.30
N GLU A 163 -15.73 8.39 -8.00
CA GLU A 163 -16.37 7.10 -8.22
C GLU A 163 -15.55 6.23 -9.18
N SER A 164 -15.94 4.98 -9.31
CA SER A 164 -15.37 4.06 -10.30
C SER A 164 -15.64 4.58 -11.72
N GLU A 165 -14.59 4.61 -12.56
CA GLU A 165 -14.73 4.95 -13.98
C GLU A 165 -14.74 3.72 -14.89
N GLY A 166 -14.68 2.53 -14.33
CA GLY A 166 -14.76 1.29 -15.07
C GLY A 166 -13.66 0.28 -14.74
N PRO A 167 -13.44 -0.70 -15.60
CA PRO A 167 -12.46 -1.73 -15.32
C PRO A 167 -11.03 -1.16 -15.36
N TYR A 168 -10.29 -1.42 -14.28
CA TYR A 168 -8.85 -1.14 -14.26
C TYR A 168 -8.07 -2.26 -14.98
N ARG A 169 -6.86 -1.92 -15.41
CA ARG A 169 -5.86 -2.87 -15.93
C ARG A 169 -4.75 -3.06 -14.91
N LEU A 170 -4.16 -4.25 -14.92
CA LEU A 170 -2.98 -4.56 -14.14
C LEU A 170 -1.75 -4.59 -15.05
N GLY A 171 -0.67 -3.96 -14.59
CA GLY A 171 0.65 -4.06 -15.16
C GLY A 171 1.66 -4.58 -14.14
N GLY A 172 2.92 -4.64 -14.53
CA GLY A 172 4.07 -4.96 -13.68
C GLY A 172 4.94 -3.73 -13.43
N ASP A 173 6.21 -3.84 -13.78
CA ASP A 173 7.21 -2.78 -13.58
C ASP A 173 7.11 -1.63 -14.57
N SER A 174 6.55 -1.88 -15.75
CA SER A 174 6.45 -0.86 -16.79
C SER A 174 5.32 0.13 -16.51
N PHE A 175 5.62 1.39 -16.70
CA PHE A 175 4.64 2.47 -16.75
C PHE A 175 3.73 2.28 -17.97
N PHE A 176 2.44 2.46 -17.80
CA PHE A 176 1.50 2.41 -18.91
C PHE A 176 0.40 3.47 -18.80
N THR A 177 -0.23 3.74 -19.92
CA THR A 177 -1.26 4.76 -20.09
C THR A 177 -2.48 4.20 -20.79
N ASP A 178 -3.59 4.94 -20.72
CA ASP A 178 -4.77 4.71 -21.54
C ASP A 178 -4.56 5.14 -23.01
N ALA A 179 -5.60 5.02 -23.82
CA ALA A 179 -5.57 5.43 -25.24
C ALA A 179 -5.38 6.94 -25.45
N GLN A 180 -5.59 7.74 -24.40
CA GLN A 180 -5.38 9.19 -24.39
C GLN A 180 -4.00 9.57 -23.86
N GLY A 181 -3.14 8.60 -23.56
CA GLY A 181 -1.80 8.83 -23.02
C GLY A 181 -1.79 9.20 -21.52
N GLN A 182 -2.87 8.93 -20.78
CA GLN A 182 -2.99 9.24 -19.37
C GLN A 182 -2.79 8.00 -18.51
N SER A 183 -1.98 8.10 -17.45
CA SER A 183 -1.87 7.10 -16.41
C SER A 183 -2.64 7.58 -15.19
N ARG A 184 -3.85 7.04 -14.99
CA ARG A 184 -4.76 7.49 -13.94
C ARG A 184 -5.64 6.36 -13.41
N VAL A 185 -6.07 6.48 -12.16
CA VAL A 185 -7.02 5.56 -11.52
C VAL A 185 -7.76 6.29 -10.39
N SER A 186 -9.05 6.02 -10.22
CA SER A 186 -9.77 6.52 -9.06
C SER A 186 -9.31 5.79 -7.79
N VAL A 187 -9.37 6.47 -6.63
CA VAL A 187 -9.05 5.83 -5.36
C VAL A 187 -9.97 4.65 -5.07
N VAL A 188 -11.20 4.69 -5.58
CA VAL A 188 -12.21 3.63 -5.44
C VAL A 188 -11.77 2.38 -6.22
N ASP A 189 -11.35 2.53 -7.47
CA ASP A 189 -10.89 1.40 -8.28
C ASP A 189 -9.52 0.88 -7.83
N TYR A 190 -8.65 1.76 -7.35
CA TYR A 190 -7.40 1.35 -6.74
C TYR A 190 -7.63 0.50 -5.46
N ALA A 191 -8.54 0.94 -4.58
CA ALA A 191 -8.93 0.17 -3.39
C ALA A 191 -9.58 -1.16 -3.77
N LYS A 192 -10.38 -1.18 -4.85
CA LYS A 192 -10.94 -2.42 -5.40
C LYS A 192 -9.83 -3.38 -5.83
N ALA A 193 -8.82 -2.90 -6.57
CA ALA A 193 -7.69 -3.72 -7.00
C ALA A 193 -6.90 -4.30 -5.83
N MET A 194 -6.66 -3.50 -4.77
CA MET A 194 -6.02 -3.96 -3.54
C MET A 194 -6.79 -5.11 -2.89
N LEU A 195 -8.12 -5.00 -2.79
CA LEU A 195 -8.95 -6.04 -2.18
C LEU A 195 -9.09 -7.28 -3.10
N ASP A 196 -9.21 -7.08 -4.41
CA ASP A 196 -9.23 -8.19 -5.37
C ASP A 196 -7.93 -9.02 -5.28
N GLU A 197 -6.76 -8.38 -5.04
CA GLU A 197 -5.50 -9.06 -4.83
C GLU A 197 -5.41 -9.70 -3.43
N ALA A 198 -5.95 -9.06 -2.39
CA ALA A 198 -6.02 -9.63 -1.05
C ALA A 198 -6.83 -10.93 -1.02
N GLU A 199 -7.95 -10.96 -1.76
CA GLU A 199 -8.86 -12.10 -1.84
C GLU A 199 -8.33 -13.25 -2.70
N ASN A 200 -7.59 -12.96 -3.77
CA ASN A 200 -7.21 -13.95 -4.79
C ASN A 200 -5.73 -14.34 -4.76
N ALA A 201 -4.84 -13.56 -4.17
CA ALA A 201 -3.40 -13.79 -4.06
C ALA A 201 -2.73 -14.23 -5.39
N LYS A 202 -3.04 -13.54 -6.48
CA LYS A 202 -2.55 -13.89 -7.83
C LYS A 202 -1.11 -13.44 -8.09
N HIS A 203 -0.65 -12.43 -7.35
CA HIS A 203 0.62 -11.76 -7.60
C HIS A 203 1.51 -11.77 -6.35
N VAL A 204 1.84 -12.98 -5.88
CA VAL A 204 2.67 -13.19 -4.69
C VAL A 204 4.13 -12.87 -5.00
N ASN A 205 4.80 -12.19 -4.06
CA ASN A 205 6.22 -11.79 -4.10
C ASN A 205 6.59 -10.99 -5.36
N GLN A 206 5.69 -10.08 -5.77
CA GLN A 206 5.94 -9.22 -6.91
C GLN A 206 5.27 -7.85 -6.78
N ARG A 207 5.69 -6.93 -7.63
CA ARG A 207 5.02 -5.68 -7.83
C ARG A 207 3.97 -5.80 -8.94
N ILE A 208 2.80 -5.21 -8.73
CA ILE A 208 1.82 -4.90 -9.76
C ILE A 208 1.57 -3.39 -9.83
N SER A 209 1.07 -2.92 -10.95
CA SER A 209 0.60 -1.55 -11.13
C SER A 209 -0.86 -1.53 -11.60
N VAL A 210 -1.59 -0.47 -11.21
CA VAL A 210 -3.04 -0.34 -11.43
C VAL A 210 -3.33 0.98 -12.13
N ALA A 211 -3.95 0.94 -13.32
CA ALA A 211 -4.43 2.11 -14.05
C ALA A 211 -5.60 1.73 -14.98
N TYR A 212 -6.27 2.73 -15.52
CA TYR A 212 -7.26 2.54 -16.60
C TYR A 212 -6.61 2.24 -17.95
#